data_204d248890e127b107b04ddb82b7f898
#
_entry.id   204d248890e127b107b04ddb82b7f898
#
_cell.length_a   1.000
_cell.length_b   1.000
_cell.length_c   1.000
_cell.angle_alpha   90.00
_cell.angle_beta   90.00
_cell.angle_gamma   90.00
#
_symmetry.space_group_name_H-M   'P 1'
#
loop_
_entity.id
_entity.type
_entity.pdbx_description
1 polymer ?
#
loop_
_entity_poly.entity_id
_entity_poly.type
_entity_poly.pdbx_seq_one_letter_code
_entity_poly.pdbx_strand_id
1 'polypeptide(L)'
;MKKVLFMASEGVPFIKTGGLADVVGSLPKCIDKEYFDVRVMIPKYSCITEEMKEKMTSKTYFHMDFNWKNEYVGIMEAKEDGVTYYFIDNESMFSGFRPYSDNVLEEVTKFSFFSKAALSALPLIDFRPDVIHCHDWQTGLVPVYLRERFQGSEFFRGIKSVMTIHNLKFQGKWDVKTVKSITGLPDYFFTPDKLEAYKDANLLKGGIVYADAITTVSDTYAEEIKTPFYGEGMDGLLRAREKDLRGIVNGIDYDDFNPETDKYIEHNYNAVNFRKEKIKNKRALQAELGLEQDDKKMLIGIVSRLTDQKGFDLISYMMEEMCQDTVQIVILGTGEEQYENMFRHFDWKYNNKVSANIFYSEALSHKIYAACDAFLMPSLFEPCGLSQLMALRYGTVPIVRETGGLKDTVEPYNEYESEGTGFSFSNYNAHEMMATIRYAERIYYDRKREWNKIIDRGMAADFSWHVSAKKYQEMYDWLIG
;
A
#
# COMPACT_ATOMS: atom_id res chain seq x y z
N MET A 1 -21.59 20.55 2.26
CA MET A 1 -20.30 19.85 2.18
C MET A 1 -20.55 18.42 2.61
N LYS A 2 -20.22 17.43 1.74
CA LYS A 2 -20.34 16.02 2.03
C LYS A 2 -19.25 15.60 3.00
N LYS A 3 -19.55 14.74 3.97
CA LYS A 3 -18.61 14.37 5.05
C LYS A 3 -18.16 12.92 4.88
N VAL A 4 -16.86 12.71 4.80
CA VAL A 4 -16.26 11.37 4.67
C VAL A 4 -15.29 11.12 5.82
N LEU A 5 -15.42 9.97 6.48
CA LEU A 5 -14.52 9.54 7.54
C LEU A 5 -13.73 8.31 7.08
N PHE A 6 -12.42 8.45 6.98
CA PHE A 6 -11.51 7.33 6.78
C PHE A 6 -11.27 6.65 8.13
N MET A 7 -11.49 5.36 8.19
CA MET A 7 -11.13 4.52 9.32
C MET A 7 -10.07 3.52 8.88
N ALA A 8 -8.91 3.55 9.52
CA ALA A 8 -7.77 2.72 9.16
C ALA A 8 -6.93 2.34 10.38
N SER A 9 -6.05 1.36 10.22
CA SER A 9 -5.10 0.95 11.26
C SER A 9 -3.85 1.82 11.31
N GLU A 10 -3.51 2.52 10.23
CA GLU A 10 -2.33 3.37 10.15
C GLU A 10 -2.56 4.54 9.18
N GLY A 11 -1.72 5.57 9.26
CA GLY A 11 -1.77 6.75 8.39
C GLY A 11 -0.59 7.68 8.66
N VAL A 12 0.14 8.07 7.59
CA VAL A 12 1.22 9.07 7.69
C VAL A 12 0.62 10.43 8.05
N PRO A 13 1.35 11.28 8.81
CA PRO A 13 2.71 11.08 9.30
C PRO A 13 2.77 10.35 10.66
N PHE A 14 1.66 9.94 11.25
CA PHE A 14 1.60 9.46 12.63
C PHE A 14 2.16 8.04 12.81
N ILE A 15 1.82 7.14 11.89
CA ILE A 15 2.27 5.74 11.96
C ILE A 15 2.27 5.12 10.56
N LYS A 16 3.35 4.41 10.21
CA LYS A 16 3.53 3.75 8.92
C LYS A 16 4.22 2.41 9.06
N THR A 17 3.64 1.38 8.45
CA THR A 17 4.26 0.07 8.27
C THR A 17 4.24 -0.38 6.80
N GLY A 18 3.33 0.17 5.99
CA GLY A 18 3.16 -0.19 4.60
C GLY A 18 2.41 0.85 3.77
N GLY A 19 2.02 0.48 2.55
CA GLY A 19 1.38 1.38 1.60
C GLY A 19 -0.01 1.87 2.03
N LEU A 20 -0.68 1.18 2.97
CA LEU A 20 -1.94 1.64 3.55
C LEU A 20 -1.78 3.02 4.22
N ALA A 21 -0.68 3.21 4.96
CA ALA A 21 -0.41 4.49 5.63
C ALA A 21 -0.25 5.63 4.63
N ASP A 22 0.38 5.37 3.48
CA ASP A 22 0.53 6.37 2.40
C ASP A 22 -0.83 6.76 1.81
N VAL A 23 -1.71 5.77 1.56
CA VAL A 23 -3.09 6.03 1.08
C VAL A 23 -3.86 6.91 2.05
N VAL A 24 -3.88 6.52 3.34
CA VAL A 24 -4.65 7.22 4.38
C VAL A 24 -4.10 8.61 4.68
N GLY A 25 -2.80 8.82 4.51
CA GLY A 25 -2.19 10.13 4.71
C GLY A 25 -2.24 11.06 3.51
N SER A 26 -2.32 10.52 2.28
CA SER A 26 -2.21 11.34 1.06
C SER A 26 -3.55 11.55 0.35
N LEU A 27 -4.39 10.52 0.22
CA LEU A 27 -5.68 10.65 -0.48
C LEU A 27 -6.60 11.73 0.15
N PRO A 28 -6.77 11.84 1.49
CA PRO A 28 -7.62 12.88 2.08
C PRO A 28 -7.19 14.31 1.76
N LYS A 29 -5.89 14.54 1.54
CA LYS A 29 -5.34 15.86 1.17
C LYS A 29 -5.76 16.29 -0.23
N CYS A 30 -5.93 15.32 -1.14
CA CYS A 30 -6.18 15.52 -2.58
C CYS A 30 -7.67 15.51 -2.95
N ILE A 31 -8.56 15.17 -2.02
CA ILE A 31 -10.01 15.28 -2.20
C ILE A 31 -10.40 16.75 -2.11
N ASP A 32 -11.30 17.19 -3.01
CA ASP A 32 -11.72 18.58 -3.14
C ASP A 32 -12.39 19.08 -1.85
N LYS A 33 -11.71 19.98 -1.15
CA LYS A 33 -12.13 20.53 0.15
C LYS A 33 -13.29 21.54 0.04
N GLU A 34 -13.68 21.97 -1.15
CA GLU A 34 -14.88 22.81 -1.33
C GLU A 34 -16.16 21.98 -1.25
N TYR A 35 -16.09 20.70 -1.67
CA TYR A 35 -17.25 19.80 -1.71
C TYR A 35 -17.25 18.77 -0.59
N PHE A 36 -16.06 18.37 -0.08
CA PHE A 36 -15.92 17.32 0.93
C PHE A 36 -15.18 17.80 2.18
N ASP A 37 -15.71 17.45 3.37
CA ASP A 37 -14.98 17.46 4.64
C ASP A 37 -14.52 16.02 4.91
N VAL A 38 -13.23 15.75 4.63
CA VAL A 38 -12.64 14.43 4.84
C VAL A 38 -11.79 14.45 6.11
N ARG A 39 -12.09 13.51 7.01
CA ARG A 39 -11.36 13.32 8.26
C ARG A 39 -10.87 11.87 8.37
N VAL A 40 -9.90 11.64 9.22
CA VAL A 40 -9.25 10.34 9.42
C VAL A 40 -9.40 9.92 10.88
N MET A 41 -9.63 8.63 11.14
CA MET A 41 -9.65 8.05 12.48
C MET A 41 -8.80 6.79 12.50
N ILE A 42 -7.78 6.79 13.37
CA ILE A 42 -6.84 5.68 13.56
C ILE A 42 -6.64 5.38 15.06
N PRO A 43 -6.07 4.22 15.43
CA PRO A 43 -5.67 3.96 16.81
C PRO A 43 -4.51 4.87 17.27
N LYS A 44 -4.52 5.26 18.54
CA LYS A 44 -3.39 5.92 19.19
C LYS A 44 -2.42 4.86 19.73
N TYR A 45 -1.50 4.40 18.91
CA TYR A 45 -0.50 3.43 19.33
C TYR A 45 0.56 4.03 20.26
N SER A 46 1.04 3.24 21.21
CA SER A 46 2.15 3.63 22.10
C SER A 46 3.43 3.94 21.34
N CYS A 47 3.65 3.28 20.20
CA CYS A 47 4.83 3.46 19.34
C CYS A 47 4.79 4.70 18.43
N ILE A 48 3.73 5.48 18.43
CA ILE A 48 3.74 6.81 17.78
C ILE A 48 4.80 7.67 18.48
N THR A 49 5.61 8.39 17.68
CA THR A 49 6.70 9.21 18.22
C THR A 49 6.18 10.31 19.14
N GLU A 50 7.00 10.73 20.11
CA GLU A 50 6.58 11.80 21.04
C GLU A 50 6.31 13.11 20.30
N GLU A 51 7.10 13.45 19.27
CA GLU A 51 6.87 14.61 18.41
C GLU A 51 5.45 14.62 17.81
N MET A 52 4.97 13.44 17.34
CA MET A 52 3.62 13.33 16.78
C MET A 52 2.55 13.33 17.87
N LYS A 53 2.84 12.77 19.06
CA LYS A 53 1.92 12.82 20.20
C LYS A 53 1.73 14.24 20.74
N GLU A 54 2.76 15.09 20.71
CA GLU A 54 2.68 16.51 21.11
C GLU A 54 1.70 17.32 20.25
N LYS A 55 1.46 16.90 19.00
CA LYS A 55 0.44 17.51 18.11
C LYS A 55 -1.00 17.15 18.52
N MET A 56 -1.18 16.13 19.36
CA MET A 56 -2.51 15.62 19.72
C MET A 56 -3.07 16.35 20.94
N THR A 57 -4.33 16.75 20.85
CA THR A 57 -5.07 17.35 21.97
C THR A 57 -6.20 16.45 22.40
N SER A 58 -6.43 16.32 23.72
CA SER A 58 -7.56 15.55 24.23
C SER A 58 -8.88 16.25 23.89
N LYS A 59 -9.81 15.50 23.29
CA LYS A 59 -11.13 16.00 22.94
C LYS A 59 -12.19 15.59 23.96
N THR A 60 -12.29 14.30 24.24
CA THR A 60 -13.24 13.73 25.23
C THR A 60 -12.89 12.29 25.52
N TYR A 61 -13.62 11.66 26.43
CA TYR A 61 -13.53 10.24 26.70
C TYR A 61 -14.90 9.68 27.10
N PHE A 62 -15.04 8.37 27.01
CA PHE A 62 -16.19 7.61 27.46
C PHE A 62 -15.78 6.19 27.86
N HIS A 63 -16.74 5.41 28.35
CA HIS A 63 -16.55 3.98 28.60
C HIS A 63 -17.56 3.19 27.78
N MET A 64 -17.14 2.04 27.28
CA MET A 64 -18.04 1.12 26.58
C MET A 64 -17.83 -0.32 27.02
N ASP A 65 -18.90 -1.09 26.96
CA ASP A 65 -18.80 -2.54 27.21
C ASP A 65 -18.16 -3.23 26.00
N PHE A 66 -17.06 -3.91 26.25
CA PHE A 66 -16.34 -4.69 25.25
C PHE A 66 -15.68 -5.92 25.91
N ASN A 67 -15.84 -7.10 25.29
CA ASN A 67 -15.26 -8.34 25.79
C ASN A 67 -15.50 -8.57 27.29
N TRP A 68 -16.77 -8.41 27.73
CA TRP A 68 -17.25 -8.56 29.12
C TRP A 68 -16.63 -7.59 30.14
N LYS A 69 -15.98 -6.53 29.67
CA LYS A 69 -15.39 -5.48 30.49
C LYS A 69 -15.95 -4.12 30.12
N ASN A 70 -15.90 -3.19 31.05
CA ASN A 70 -16.17 -1.79 30.78
C ASN A 70 -14.84 -1.08 30.48
N GLU A 71 -14.58 -0.84 29.18
CA GLU A 71 -13.29 -0.35 28.69
C GLU A 71 -13.31 1.17 28.51
N TYR A 72 -12.23 1.82 28.88
CA TYR A 72 -11.98 3.23 28.64
C TYR A 72 -11.75 3.48 27.13
N VAL A 73 -12.30 4.58 26.61
CA VAL A 73 -12.05 5.07 25.24
C VAL A 73 -11.79 6.56 25.31
N GLY A 74 -10.53 6.97 25.12
CA GLY A 74 -10.17 8.37 24.91
C GLY A 74 -10.25 8.75 23.45
N ILE A 75 -10.53 10.01 23.17
CA ILE A 75 -10.51 10.56 21.82
C ILE A 75 -9.54 11.74 21.81
N MET A 76 -8.48 11.61 21.01
CA MET A 76 -7.54 12.69 20.74
C MET A 76 -7.79 13.25 19.34
N GLU A 77 -7.40 14.50 19.12
CA GLU A 77 -7.50 15.19 17.83
C GLU A 77 -6.18 15.86 17.47
N ALA A 78 -5.79 15.77 16.20
CA ALA A 78 -4.70 16.55 15.62
C ALA A 78 -5.10 17.07 14.24
N LYS A 79 -4.42 18.10 13.76
CA LYS A 79 -4.55 18.60 12.38
C LYS A 79 -3.21 18.52 11.69
N GLU A 80 -3.20 17.91 10.50
CA GLU A 80 -2.01 17.79 9.68
C GLU A 80 -2.38 18.01 8.21
N ASP A 81 -1.67 18.88 7.51
CA ASP A 81 -1.88 19.23 6.09
C ASP A 81 -3.35 19.58 5.74
N GLY A 82 -4.04 20.22 6.69
CA GLY A 82 -5.45 20.62 6.53
C GLY A 82 -6.45 19.47 6.64
N VAL A 83 -6.02 18.29 7.10
CA VAL A 83 -6.87 17.14 7.43
C VAL A 83 -6.97 17.00 8.95
N THR A 84 -8.19 16.77 9.46
CA THR A 84 -8.41 16.47 10.88
C THR A 84 -8.28 14.97 11.12
N TYR A 85 -7.40 14.62 12.05
CA TYR A 85 -7.18 13.24 12.53
C TYR A 85 -7.78 13.07 13.91
N TYR A 86 -8.52 12.00 14.10
CA TYR A 86 -8.96 11.51 15.41
C TYR A 86 -8.22 10.24 15.77
N PHE A 87 -7.91 10.10 17.06
CA PHE A 87 -7.22 8.92 17.57
C PHE A 87 -8.05 8.28 18.68
N ILE A 88 -8.29 6.98 18.54
CA ILE A 88 -8.91 6.19 19.61
C ILE A 88 -7.81 5.77 20.58
N ASP A 89 -7.89 6.25 21.80
CA ASP A 89 -6.90 6.04 22.86
C ASP A 89 -7.38 4.97 23.84
N ASN A 90 -6.58 3.93 23.98
CA ASN A 90 -6.65 2.93 25.04
C ASN A 90 -5.28 2.27 25.16
N GLU A 91 -4.56 2.57 26.24
CA GLU A 91 -3.17 2.12 26.42
C GLU A 91 -3.04 0.59 26.43
N SER A 92 -4.03 -0.14 26.95
CA SER A 92 -3.97 -1.60 27.00
C SER A 92 -4.18 -2.25 25.64
N MET A 93 -5.03 -1.66 24.80
CA MET A 93 -5.35 -2.20 23.47
C MET A 93 -4.28 -1.84 22.42
N PHE A 94 -3.68 -0.65 22.53
CA PHE A 94 -2.75 -0.13 21.51
C PHE A 94 -1.31 -0.03 22.02
N SER A 95 -0.95 -0.85 23.01
CA SER A 95 0.42 -0.98 23.52
C SER A 95 1.33 -1.75 22.55
N GLY A 96 2.64 -1.59 22.73
CA GLY A 96 3.66 -2.32 22.00
C GLY A 96 4.61 -1.42 21.20
N PHE A 97 5.69 -2.03 20.71
CA PHE A 97 6.75 -1.33 19.94
C PHE A 97 6.41 -1.15 18.46
N ARG A 98 5.34 -1.76 17.99
CA ARG A 98 4.86 -1.70 16.61
C ARG A 98 3.33 -1.80 16.58
N PRO A 99 2.68 -1.30 15.53
CA PRO A 99 1.20 -1.30 15.42
C PRO A 99 0.60 -2.70 15.40
N TYR A 100 1.32 -3.66 14.79
CA TYR A 100 0.86 -5.04 14.60
C TYR A 100 1.67 -6.02 15.42
N SER A 101 0.98 -6.95 16.07
CA SER A 101 1.54 -8.09 16.78
C SER A 101 1.57 -9.35 15.89
N ASP A 102 2.45 -10.29 16.21
CA ASP A 102 2.42 -11.62 15.57
C ASP A 102 1.31 -12.51 16.14
N ASN A 103 0.69 -12.10 17.25
CA ASN A 103 -0.43 -12.82 17.88
C ASN A 103 -1.75 -12.41 17.21
N VAL A 104 -2.29 -13.27 16.38
CA VAL A 104 -3.53 -13.01 15.64
C VAL A 104 -4.73 -12.75 16.56
N LEU A 105 -4.83 -13.41 17.70
CA LEU A 105 -5.93 -13.19 18.65
C LEU A 105 -5.87 -11.78 19.28
N GLU A 106 -4.68 -11.30 19.60
CA GLU A 106 -4.48 -9.93 20.08
C GLU A 106 -4.90 -8.93 19.02
N GLU A 107 -4.50 -9.15 17.76
CA GLU A 107 -4.85 -8.30 16.64
C GLU A 107 -6.37 -8.27 16.38
N VAL A 108 -7.02 -9.43 16.36
CA VAL A 108 -8.49 -9.54 16.21
C VAL A 108 -9.20 -8.84 17.36
N THR A 109 -8.71 -8.97 18.59
CA THR A 109 -9.28 -8.28 19.77
C THR A 109 -9.11 -6.77 19.65
N LYS A 110 -7.90 -6.30 19.35
CA LYS A 110 -7.53 -4.90 19.17
C LYS A 110 -8.41 -4.20 18.14
N PHE A 111 -8.53 -4.77 16.96
CA PHE A 111 -9.27 -4.14 15.86
C PHE A 111 -10.79 -4.33 15.95
N SER A 112 -11.26 -5.35 16.66
CA SER A 112 -12.66 -5.44 17.08
C SER A 112 -13.03 -4.33 18.06
N PHE A 113 -12.14 -4.04 19.03
CA PHE A 113 -12.28 -2.90 19.92
C PHE A 113 -12.27 -1.58 19.15
N PHE A 114 -11.27 -1.36 18.30
CA PHE A 114 -11.16 -0.14 17.48
C PHE A 114 -12.42 0.12 16.67
N SER A 115 -12.92 -0.88 15.96
CA SER A 115 -14.11 -0.75 15.11
C SER A 115 -15.36 -0.31 15.88
N LYS A 116 -15.57 -0.86 17.09
CA LYS A 116 -16.68 -0.50 17.95
C LYS A 116 -16.51 0.88 18.59
N ALA A 117 -15.30 1.14 19.11
CA ALA A 117 -14.95 2.41 19.76
C ALA A 117 -15.05 3.59 18.79
N ALA A 118 -14.55 3.43 17.56
CA ALA A 118 -14.58 4.43 16.52
C ALA A 118 -16.02 4.87 16.20
N LEU A 119 -16.93 3.92 16.00
CA LEU A 119 -18.36 4.26 15.79
C LEU A 119 -18.99 4.92 17.01
N SER A 120 -18.72 4.40 18.21
CA SER A 120 -19.26 4.96 19.46
C SER A 120 -18.78 6.39 19.73
N ALA A 121 -17.61 6.75 19.22
CA ALA A 121 -17.03 8.09 19.34
C ALA A 121 -17.73 9.16 18.50
N LEU A 122 -18.33 8.80 17.36
CA LEU A 122 -18.84 9.76 16.37
C LEU A 122 -19.84 10.78 16.93
N PRO A 123 -20.85 10.39 17.75
CA PRO A 123 -21.76 11.36 18.34
C PRO A 123 -21.10 12.34 19.32
N LEU A 124 -19.92 11.99 19.85
CA LEU A 124 -19.21 12.77 20.88
C LEU A 124 -18.21 13.77 20.28
N ILE A 125 -17.88 13.64 19.00
CA ILE A 125 -16.93 14.53 18.31
C ILE A 125 -17.58 15.53 17.38
N ASP A 126 -18.93 15.61 17.40
CA ASP A 126 -19.71 16.49 16.54
C ASP A 126 -19.40 16.35 15.04
N PHE A 127 -19.15 15.11 14.62
CA PHE A 127 -18.90 14.78 13.22
C PHE A 127 -19.75 13.58 12.80
N ARG A 128 -20.83 13.85 12.08
CA ARG A 128 -21.66 12.84 11.46
C ARG A 128 -21.24 12.67 10.00
N PRO A 129 -20.52 11.59 9.64
CA PRO A 129 -20.15 11.34 8.25
C PRO A 129 -21.37 10.94 7.41
N ASP A 130 -21.33 11.24 6.12
CA ASP A 130 -22.24 10.67 5.11
C ASP A 130 -21.71 9.32 4.63
N VAL A 131 -20.38 9.19 4.57
CA VAL A 131 -19.67 7.95 4.20
C VAL A 131 -18.59 7.64 5.22
N ILE A 132 -18.52 6.38 5.66
CA ILE A 132 -17.38 5.81 6.39
C ILE A 132 -16.59 4.94 5.43
N HIS A 133 -15.33 5.31 5.20
CA HIS A 133 -14.42 4.59 4.33
C HIS A 133 -13.46 3.74 5.16
N CYS A 134 -13.66 2.44 5.13
CA CYS A 134 -12.94 1.43 5.89
C CYS A 134 -11.80 0.84 5.05
N HIS A 135 -10.68 0.55 5.69
CA HIS A 135 -9.47 0.05 5.03
C HIS A 135 -9.01 -1.27 5.65
N ASP A 136 -8.97 -2.33 4.86
CA ASP A 136 -8.57 -3.69 5.20
C ASP A 136 -9.34 -4.33 6.38
N TRP A 137 -8.95 -5.53 6.76
CA TRP A 137 -9.62 -6.33 7.77
C TRP A 137 -9.67 -5.68 9.16
N GLN A 138 -8.72 -4.81 9.46
CA GLN A 138 -8.64 -4.09 10.73
C GLN A 138 -9.87 -3.21 10.97
N THR A 139 -10.54 -2.81 9.93
CA THR A 139 -11.79 -2.05 9.99
C THR A 139 -12.99 -2.85 9.45
N GLY A 140 -12.81 -4.13 9.20
CA GLY A 140 -13.83 -5.01 8.63
C GLY A 140 -15.11 -5.13 9.46
N LEU A 141 -15.03 -4.94 10.79
CA LEU A 141 -16.20 -4.95 11.65
C LEU A 141 -16.96 -3.61 11.68
N VAL A 142 -16.41 -2.53 11.14
CA VAL A 142 -17.11 -1.22 11.11
C VAL A 142 -18.41 -1.31 10.32
N PRO A 143 -18.47 -1.82 9.07
CA PRO A 143 -19.74 -1.98 8.36
C PRO A 143 -20.70 -2.94 9.06
N VAL A 144 -20.19 -3.99 9.72
CA VAL A 144 -20.99 -4.96 10.47
C VAL A 144 -21.67 -4.29 11.66
N TYR A 145 -20.90 -3.60 12.51
CA TYR A 145 -21.44 -2.88 13.66
C TYR A 145 -22.37 -1.74 13.26
N LEU A 146 -22.05 -1.00 12.20
CA LEU A 146 -22.89 0.07 11.67
C LEU A 146 -24.30 -0.45 11.36
N ARG A 147 -24.42 -1.61 10.73
CA ARG A 147 -25.69 -2.24 10.37
C ARG A 147 -26.40 -2.85 11.56
N GLU A 148 -25.67 -3.53 12.46
CA GLU A 148 -26.26 -4.28 13.58
C GLU A 148 -26.57 -3.40 14.80
N ARG A 149 -25.63 -2.56 15.20
CA ARG A 149 -25.70 -1.90 16.49
C ARG A 149 -26.11 -0.43 16.39
N PHE A 150 -25.73 0.25 15.34
CA PHE A 150 -25.79 1.70 15.28
C PHE A 150 -26.88 2.24 14.36
N GLN A 151 -27.29 1.53 13.31
CA GLN A 151 -28.24 2.02 12.31
C GLN A 151 -29.66 2.27 12.87
N GLY A 152 -30.00 1.69 14.01
CA GLY A 152 -31.26 1.97 14.73
C GLY A 152 -31.32 3.38 15.36
N SER A 153 -30.16 4.01 15.58
CA SER A 153 -30.08 5.39 16.07
C SER A 153 -30.25 6.40 14.94
N GLU A 154 -30.92 7.50 15.21
CA GLU A 154 -31.14 8.61 14.26
C GLU A 154 -29.79 9.16 13.73
N PHE A 155 -28.79 9.27 14.59
CA PHE A 155 -27.44 9.74 14.21
C PHE A 155 -26.82 8.92 13.08
N PHE A 156 -26.96 7.60 13.12
CA PHE A 156 -26.30 6.68 12.16
C PHE A 156 -27.17 6.33 10.95
N ARG A 157 -28.45 6.71 10.96
CA ARG A 157 -29.38 6.36 9.89
C ARG A 157 -28.93 6.95 8.55
N GLY A 158 -28.76 6.10 7.54
CA GLY A 158 -28.39 6.50 6.18
C GLY A 158 -26.90 6.71 5.95
N ILE A 159 -26.04 6.56 6.96
CA ILE A 159 -24.58 6.56 6.75
C ILE A 159 -24.21 5.38 5.87
N LYS A 160 -23.46 5.65 4.81
CA LYS A 160 -22.92 4.65 3.86
C LYS A 160 -21.57 4.17 4.30
N SER A 161 -21.16 2.99 3.83
CA SER A 161 -19.85 2.43 4.10
C SER A 161 -19.16 1.93 2.83
N VAL A 162 -17.87 2.19 2.73
CA VAL A 162 -16.96 1.68 1.70
C VAL A 162 -15.94 0.77 2.36
N MET A 163 -15.63 -0.36 1.75
CA MET A 163 -14.57 -1.26 2.18
C MET A 163 -13.48 -1.34 1.12
N THR A 164 -12.29 -0.80 1.41
CA THR A 164 -11.12 -0.93 0.53
C THR A 164 -10.27 -2.11 0.93
N ILE A 165 -9.99 -2.98 -0.03
CA ILE A 165 -9.09 -4.13 0.08
C ILE A 165 -7.73 -3.72 -0.48
N HIS A 166 -6.73 -3.53 0.41
CA HIS A 166 -5.36 -3.26 -0.02
C HIS A 166 -4.58 -4.54 -0.30
N ASN A 167 -4.82 -5.59 0.50
CA ASN A 167 -4.23 -6.91 0.27
C ASN A 167 -5.15 -8.01 0.84
N LEU A 168 -5.79 -8.76 -0.05
CA LEU A 168 -6.76 -9.80 0.30
C LEU A 168 -6.16 -10.99 1.07
N LYS A 169 -4.83 -11.16 1.05
CA LYS A 169 -4.13 -12.20 1.81
C LYS A 169 -4.35 -12.06 3.32
N PHE A 170 -4.52 -10.84 3.82
CA PHE A 170 -4.71 -10.56 5.24
C PHE A 170 -6.20 -10.35 5.53
N GLN A 171 -6.80 -11.23 6.34
CA GLN A 171 -8.26 -11.29 6.49
C GLN A 171 -8.77 -11.17 7.93
N GLY A 172 -7.90 -11.25 8.94
CA GLY A 172 -8.31 -11.20 10.34
C GLY A 172 -9.21 -12.37 10.72
N LYS A 173 -8.66 -13.60 10.70
CA LYS A 173 -9.41 -14.85 10.98
C LYS A 173 -9.09 -15.40 12.33
N TRP A 174 -10.13 -15.83 13.07
CA TRP A 174 -10.01 -16.58 14.32
C TRP A 174 -11.27 -17.41 14.56
N ASP A 175 -11.22 -18.37 15.50
CA ASP A 175 -12.36 -19.22 15.77
C ASP A 175 -13.64 -18.43 16.12
N VAL A 176 -14.77 -18.91 15.62
CA VAL A 176 -16.08 -18.24 15.74
C VAL A 176 -16.47 -18.01 17.22
N LYS A 177 -16.24 -18.99 18.10
CA LYS A 177 -16.66 -18.90 19.51
C LYS A 177 -15.95 -17.73 20.23
N THR A 178 -14.64 -17.60 20.00
CA THR A 178 -13.84 -16.52 20.59
C THR A 178 -14.22 -15.15 20.02
N VAL A 179 -14.32 -15.02 18.68
CA VAL A 179 -14.69 -13.75 18.04
C VAL A 179 -16.08 -13.31 18.47
N LYS A 180 -17.03 -14.22 18.54
CA LYS A 180 -18.37 -13.95 19.07
C LYS A 180 -18.32 -13.42 20.49
N SER A 181 -17.53 -14.05 21.37
CA SER A 181 -17.35 -13.60 22.78
C SER A 181 -16.77 -12.19 22.84
N ILE A 182 -15.74 -11.89 22.05
CA ILE A 182 -15.06 -10.59 22.00
C ILE A 182 -16.00 -9.49 21.49
N THR A 183 -16.67 -9.75 20.36
CA THR A 183 -17.48 -8.75 19.66
C THR A 183 -18.86 -8.52 20.26
N GLY A 184 -19.39 -9.54 20.95
CA GLY A 184 -20.77 -9.56 21.43
C GLY A 184 -21.82 -9.57 20.32
N LEU A 185 -21.44 -9.96 19.10
CA LEU A 185 -22.34 -10.14 17.99
C LEU A 185 -23.16 -11.44 18.16
N PRO A 186 -24.46 -11.45 17.82
CA PRO A 186 -25.29 -12.64 17.90
C PRO A 186 -24.91 -13.72 16.88
N ASP A 187 -25.34 -14.96 17.15
CA ASP A 187 -25.01 -16.17 16.37
C ASP A 187 -25.29 -16.03 14.87
N TYR A 188 -26.35 -15.35 14.52
CA TYR A 188 -26.76 -15.22 13.09
C TYR A 188 -25.81 -14.39 12.24
N PHE A 189 -24.80 -13.72 12.84
CA PHE A 189 -23.70 -13.10 12.09
C PHE A 189 -22.61 -14.09 11.68
N PHE A 190 -22.51 -15.21 12.36
CA PHE A 190 -21.46 -16.22 12.15
C PHE A 190 -21.97 -17.40 11.28
N THR A 191 -22.56 -17.08 10.15
CA THR A 191 -23.03 -18.01 9.14
C THR A 191 -22.19 -17.90 7.85
N PRO A 192 -22.16 -18.92 6.97
CA PRO A 192 -21.33 -18.94 5.76
C PRO A 192 -21.63 -17.81 4.76
N ASP A 193 -22.82 -17.22 4.81
CA ASP A 193 -23.21 -16.07 4.00
C ASP A 193 -22.79 -14.72 4.62
N LYS A 194 -22.22 -14.72 5.85
CA LYS A 194 -21.83 -13.52 6.60
C LYS A 194 -20.36 -13.58 7.03
N LEU A 195 -20.09 -13.66 8.34
CA LEU A 195 -18.72 -13.61 8.86
C LEU A 195 -17.99 -14.95 8.85
N GLU A 196 -18.70 -16.07 8.87
CA GLU A 196 -18.05 -17.39 8.89
C GLU A 196 -17.38 -17.69 7.55
N ALA A 197 -16.13 -18.15 7.59
CA ALA A 197 -15.37 -18.66 6.45
C ALA A 197 -14.50 -19.84 6.89
N TYR A 198 -14.74 -21.04 6.37
CA TYR A 198 -13.96 -22.25 6.64
C TYR A 198 -13.86 -22.58 8.15
N LYS A 199 -14.96 -22.41 8.88
CA LYS A 199 -15.15 -22.62 10.34
C LYS A 199 -14.57 -21.50 11.23
N ASP A 200 -13.89 -20.51 10.67
CA ASP A 200 -13.43 -19.33 11.37
C ASP A 200 -14.36 -18.13 11.14
N ALA A 201 -14.34 -17.18 12.04
CA ALA A 201 -14.84 -15.84 11.77
C ALA A 201 -13.78 -15.07 10.99
N ASN A 202 -14.20 -14.36 9.94
CA ASN A 202 -13.35 -13.59 9.04
C ASN A 202 -13.82 -12.13 9.03
N LEU A 203 -12.99 -11.24 9.58
CA LEU A 203 -13.36 -9.85 9.77
C LEU A 203 -13.44 -9.09 8.43
N LEU A 204 -12.52 -9.36 7.50
CA LEU A 204 -12.56 -8.75 6.17
C LEU A 204 -13.82 -9.20 5.41
N LYS A 205 -14.17 -10.48 5.50
CA LYS A 205 -15.42 -10.99 4.91
C LYS A 205 -16.63 -10.22 5.43
N GLY A 206 -16.68 -9.98 6.74
CA GLY A 206 -17.73 -9.15 7.33
C GLY A 206 -17.80 -7.76 6.67
N GLY A 207 -16.67 -7.09 6.52
CA GLY A 207 -16.56 -5.81 5.82
C GLY A 207 -17.08 -5.86 4.40
N ILE A 208 -16.66 -6.88 3.63
CA ILE A 208 -17.09 -7.08 2.23
C ILE A 208 -18.60 -7.36 2.14
N VAL A 209 -19.15 -8.17 3.03
CA VAL A 209 -20.58 -8.52 3.02
C VAL A 209 -21.46 -7.31 3.33
N TYR A 210 -21.08 -6.48 4.30
CA TYR A 210 -21.93 -5.43 4.87
C TYR A 210 -21.69 -4.02 4.31
N ALA A 211 -20.58 -3.76 3.62
CA ALA A 211 -20.31 -2.46 3.00
C ALA A 211 -21.26 -2.18 1.83
N ASP A 212 -21.59 -0.90 1.62
CA ASP A 212 -22.39 -0.44 0.49
C ASP A 212 -21.61 -0.49 -0.84
N ALA A 213 -20.29 -0.23 -0.79
CA ALA A 213 -19.39 -0.37 -1.92
C ALA A 213 -18.07 -1.01 -1.48
N ILE A 214 -17.38 -1.65 -2.43
CA ILE A 214 -16.10 -2.30 -2.23
C ILE A 214 -15.12 -1.70 -3.23
N THR A 215 -13.92 -1.36 -2.77
CA THR A 215 -12.84 -0.96 -3.67
C THR A 215 -11.61 -1.82 -3.45
N THR A 216 -10.77 -1.91 -4.48
CA THR A 216 -9.40 -2.39 -4.35
C THR A 216 -8.48 -1.49 -5.15
N VAL A 217 -7.18 -1.72 -5.06
CA VAL A 217 -6.15 -0.74 -5.38
C VAL A 217 -5.60 -0.84 -6.80
N SER A 218 -6.29 -1.55 -7.70
CA SER A 218 -6.07 -1.52 -9.15
C SER A 218 -7.20 -2.23 -9.90
N ASP A 219 -7.40 -1.89 -11.18
CA ASP A 219 -8.43 -2.50 -12.02
C ASP A 219 -8.12 -3.99 -12.27
N THR A 220 -6.86 -4.31 -12.61
CA THR A 220 -6.44 -5.70 -12.80
C THR A 220 -6.58 -6.52 -11.51
N TYR A 221 -6.22 -5.97 -10.36
CA TYR A 221 -6.39 -6.71 -9.10
C TYR A 221 -7.86 -6.95 -8.74
N ALA A 222 -8.76 -6.02 -9.09
CA ALA A 222 -10.20 -6.24 -8.93
C ALA A 222 -10.71 -7.46 -9.75
N GLU A 223 -10.11 -7.73 -10.90
CA GLU A 223 -10.40 -8.93 -11.69
C GLU A 223 -9.69 -10.18 -11.14
N GLU A 224 -8.42 -10.06 -10.76
CA GLU A 224 -7.62 -11.17 -10.21
C GLU A 224 -8.26 -11.78 -8.95
N ILE A 225 -8.69 -10.95 -7.98
CA ILE A 225 -9.27 -11.43 -6.72
C ILE A 225 -10.63 -12.14 -6.87
N LYS A 226 -11.26 -12.06 -8.04
CA LYS A 226 -12.45 -12.85 -8.39
C LYS A 226 -12.12 -14.26 -8.89
N THR A 227 -10.83 -14.60 -9.01
CA THR A 227 -10.36 -15.92 -9.44
C THR A 227 -9.91 -16.77 -8.25
N PRO A 228 -9.99 -18.12 -8.34
CA PRO A 228 -9.57 -18.99 -7.24
C PRO A 228 -8.10 -18.81 -6.82
N PHE A 229 -7.20 -18.49 -7.74
CA PHE A 229 -5.77 -18.35 -7.45
C PHE A 229 -5.46 -17.11 -6.61
N TYR A 230 -6.05 -15.95 -6.91
CA TYR A 230 -5.81 -14.71 -6.21
C TYR A 230 -6.86 -14.36 -5.15
N GLY A 231 -7.97 -15.09 -5.15
CA GLY A 231 -9.12 -14.76 -4.30
C GLY A 231 -9.01 -15.17 -2.84
N GLU A 232 -7.94 -15.89 -2.44
CA GLU A 232 -7.65 -16.26 -1.05
C GLU A 232 -8.86 -16.89 -0.34
N GLY A 233 -9.67 -17.67 -1.09
CA GLY A 233 -10.92 -18.31 -0.64
C GLY A 233 -12.14 -17.36 -0.59
N MET A 234 -12.01 -16.13 -1.09
CA MET A 234 -13.08 -15.12 -1.13
C MET A 234 -13.59 -14.85 -2.55
N ASP A 235 -13.04 -15.53 -3.55
CA ASP A 235 -13.36 -15.33 -4.97
C ASP A 235 -14.86 -15.48 -5.28
N GLY A 236 -15.53 -16.42 -4.65
CA GLY A 236 -16.99 -16.63 -4.80
C GLY A 236 -17.79 -15.42 -4.28
N LEU A 237 -17.43 -14.89 -3.12
CA LEU A 237 -18.05 -13.69 -2.55
C LEU A 237 -17.79 -12.47 -3.43
N LEU A 238 -16.54 -12.29 -3.88
CA LEU A 238 -16.16 -11.13 -4.70
C LEU A 238 -16.85 -11.17 -6.08
N ARG A 239 -17.05 -12.34 -6.68
CA ARG A 239 -17.90 -12.48 -7.87
C ARG A 239 -19.35 -12.12 -7.58
N ALA A 240 -19.90 -12.54 -6.43
CA ALA A 240 -21.27 -12.20 -6.05
C ALA A 240 -21.46 -10.69 -5.80
N ARG A 241 -20.40 -9.99 -5.42
CA ARG A 241 -20.35 -8.52 -5.18
C ARG A 241 -19.69 -7.73 -6.31
N GLU A 242 -19.51 -8.31 -7.51
CA GLU A 242 -18.78 -7.66 -8.62
C GLU A 242 -19.34 -6.29 -9.04
N LYS A 243 -20.66 -6.09 -8.90
CA LYS A 243 -21.33 -4.82 -9.23
C LYS A 243 -20.95 -3.68 -8.27
N ASP A 244 -20.57 -4.04 -7.05
CA ASP A 244 -20.19 -3.11 -5.99
C ASP A 244 -18.66 -2.97 -5.90
N LEU A 245 -17.88 -3.82 -6.58
CA LEU A 245 -16.43 -3.86 -6.57
C LEU A 245 -15.85 -2.97 -7.67
N ARG A 246 -14.93 -2.09 -7.30
CA ARG A 246 -14.23 -1.18 -8.22
C ARG A 246 -12.72 -1.23 -7.96
N GLY A 247 -11.92 -1.25 -9.04
CA GLY A 247 -10.48 -1.00 -8.97
C GLY A 247 -10.20 0.51 -9.04
N ILE A 248 -9.37 1.01 -8.14
CA ILE A 248 -8.88 2.40 -8.18
C ILE A 248 -7.40 2.37 -7.89
N VAL A 249 -6.57 2.63 -8.89
CA VAL A 249 -5.11 2.65 -8.73
C VAL A 249 -4.70 3.73 -7.72
N ASN A 250 -3.83 3.38 -6.78
CA ASN A 250 -3.27 4.34 -5.83
C ASN A 250 -2.38 5.36 -6.55
N GLY A 251 -2.32 6.57 -6.00
CA GLY A 251 -1.33 7.55 -6.39
C GLY A 251 -0.06 7.49 -5.54
N ILE A 252 0.88 8.36 -5.85
CA ILE A 252 2.01 8.71 -4.98
C ILE A 252 1.98 10.20 -4.67
N ASP A 253 2.58 10.58 -3.54
CA ASP A 253 2.70 11.98 -3.15
C ASP A 253 3.81 12.65 -3.98
N TYR A 254 3.45 13.64 -4.80
CA TYR A 254 4.40 14.37 -5.65
C TYR A 254 5.15 15.48 -4.91
N ASP A 255 4.83 15.76 -3.66
CA ASP A 255 5.63 16.62 -2.81
C ASP A 255 6.79 15.84 -2.21
N ASP A 256 6.56 14.59 -1.78
CA ASP A 256 7.59 13.70 -1.25
C ASP A 256 8.44 13.06 -2.36
N PHE A 257 7.80 12.61 -3.45
CA PHE A 257 8.46 11.95 -4.58
C PHE A 257 8.59 12.89 -5.79
N ASN A 258 9.46 13.87 -5.68
CA ASN A 258 9.74 14.85 -6.74
C ASN A 258 11.24 15.03 -6.96
N PRO A 259 11.81 14.54 -8.09
CA PRO A 259 13.24 14.66 -8.34
C PRO A 259 13.76 16.10 -8.47
N GLU A 260 12.88 17.11 -8.64
CA GLU A 260 13.28 18.53 -8.65
C GLU A 260 13.58 19.08 -7.25
N THR A 261 12.94 18.57 -6.21
CA THR A 261 12.97 19.11 -4.85
C THR A 261 13.40 18.10 -3.80
N ASP A 262 13.65 16.86 -4.18
CA ASP A 262 14.01 15.79 -3.29
C ASP A 262 15.31 16.09 -2.52
N LYS A 263 15.21 16.11 -1.21
CA LYS A 263 16.32 16.41 -0.29
C LYS A 263 17.32 15.26 -0.11
N TYR A 264 16.94 14.04 -0.53
CA TYR A 264 17.76 12.83 -0.34
C TYR A 264 18.71 12.56 -1.50
N ILE A 265 18.48 13.16 -2.68
CA ILE A 265 19.31 12.94 -3.86
C ILE A 265 20.36 14.04 -4.00
N GLU A 266 21.54 13.70 -4.52
CA GLU A 266 22.64 14.68 -4.62
C GLU A 266 22.45 15.69 -5.74
N HIS A 267 21.80 15.29 -6.83
CA HIS A 267 21.57 16.12 -8.01
C HIS A 267 20.10 16.12 -8.38
N ASN A 268 19.40 17.21 -8.06
CA ASN A 268 18.01 17.37 -8.43
C ASN A 268 17.86 17.53 -9.95
N TYR A 269 16.73 17.04 -10.50
CA TYR A 269 16.47 17.07 -11.93
C TYR A 269 14.98 17.03 -12.26
N ASN A 270 14.67 17.30 -13.52
CA ASN A 270 13.33 17.20 -14.09
C ASN A 270 13.36 16.50 -15.46
N ALA A 271 12.22 16.44 -16.12
CA ALA A 271 12.09 15.81 -17.44
C ALA A 271 12.97 16.46 -18.56
N VAL A 272 13.45 17.69 -18.36
CA VAL A 272 14.31 18.36 -19.34
C VAL A 272 15.78 17.97 -19.20
N ASN A 273 16.28 17.87 -17.96
CA ASN A 273 17.71 17.69 -17.69
C ASN A 273 18.09 16.31 -17.12
N PHE A 274 17.14 15.38 -16.96
CA PHE A 274 17.39 14.06 -16.33
C PHE A 274 18.53 13.28 -17.00
N ARG A 275 18.69 13.40 -18.32
CA ARG A 275 19.74 12.67 -19.07
C ARG A 275 21.15 12.92 -18.56
N LYS A 276 21.38 14.12 -18.03
CA LYS A 276 22.67 14.51 -17.46
C LYS A 276 22.74 14.27 -15.96
N GLU A 277 21.68 14.61 -15.25
CA GLU A 277 21.70 14.62 -13.79
C GLU A 277 21.54 13.22 -13.20
N LYS A 278 20.77 12.30 -13.84
CA LYS A 278 20.70 10.91 -13.41
C LYS A 278 22.07 10.19 -13.47
N ILE A 279 22.90 10.52 -14.44
CA ILE A 279 24.26 9.96 -14.53
C ILE A 279 25.09 10.35 -13.29
N LYS A 280 24.93 11.59 -12.80
CA LYS A 280 25.65 12.04 -11.60
C LYS A 280 25.13 11.33 -10.34
N ASN A 281 23.80 11.20 -10.20
CA ASN A 281 23.21 10.43 -9.11
C ASN A 281 23.66 8.95 -9.15
N LYS A 282 23.76 8.36 -10.34
CA LYS A 282 24.25 7.00 -10.52
C LYS A 282 25.70 6.83 -10.03
N ARG A 283 26.59 7.75 -10.41
CA ARG A 283 27.99 7.75 -9.94
C ARG A 283 28.08 7.91 -8.42
N ALA A 284 27.27 8.80 -7.87
CA ALA A 284 27.23 9.01 -6.43
C ALA A 284 26.78 7.75 -5.69
N LEU A 285 25.71 7.09 -6.17
CA LEU A 285 25.23 5.83 -5.58
C LEU A 285 26.24 4.69 -5.73
N GLN A 286 26.86 4.55 -6.91
CA GLN A 286 27.93 3.55 -7.14
C GLN A 286 29.10 3.74 -6.16
N ALA A 287 29.51 4.99 -5.94
CA ALA A 287 30.59 5.32 -5.00
C ALA A 287 30.18 5.06 -3.54
N GLU A 288 28.96 5.46 -3.14
CA GLU A 288 28.44 5.25 -1.78
C GLU A 288 28.35 3.76 -1.42
N LEU A 289 27.93 2.94 -2.38
CA LEU A 289 27.70 1.51 -2.19
C LEU A 289 28.90 0.62 -2.55
N GLY A 290 30.05 1.19 -2.92
CA GLY A 290 31.26 0.45 -3.26
C GLY A 290 31.19 -0.33 -4.58
N LEU A 291 30.26 0.01 -5.46
CA LEU A 291 30.14 -0.57 -6.80
C LEU A 291 31.21 0.03 -7.75
N GLU A 292 31.53 -0.70 -8.81
CA GLU A 292 32.37 -0.15 -9.87
C GLU A 292 31.70 1.08 -10.49
N GLN A 293 32.41 2.21 -10.52
CA GLN A 293 31.92 3.44 -11.11
C GLN A 293 32.00 3.38 -12.64
N ASP A 294 30.89 3.02 -13.26
CA ASP A 294 30.77 2.93 -14.71
C ASP A 294 29.38 3.43 -15.17
N ASP A 295 29.34 4.58 -15.81
CA ASP A 295 28.12 5.19 -16.33
C ASP A 295 27.43 4.33 -17.39
N LYS A 296 28.16 3.46 -18.07
CA LYS A 296 27.66 2.67 -19.18
C LYS A 296 26.98 1.38 -18.71
N LYS A 297 27.38 0.84 -17.56
CA LYS A 297 26.75 -0.37 -17.02
C LYS A 297 25.33 -0.08 -16.57
N MET A 298 24.36 -0.88 -17.01
CA MET A 298 22.98 -0.77 -16.55
C MET A 298 22.91 -1.08 -15.05
N LEU A 299 22.34 -0.17 -14.27
CA LEU A 299 22.12 -0.29 -12.85
C LEU A 299 20.66 -0.64 -12.57
N ILE A 300 20.42 -1.83 -12.00
CA ILE A 300 19.07 -2.33 -11.66
C ILE A 300 18.84 -2.15 -10.15
N GLY A 301 17.77 -1.45 -9.79
CA GLY A 301 17.34 -1.25 -8.41
C GLY A 301 16.23 -2.21 -8.01
N ILE A 302 16.24 -2.65 -6.75
CA ILE A 302 15.20 -3.44 -6.10
C ILE A 302 14.97 -2.84 -4.71
N VAL A 303 13.79 -2.33 -4.44
CA VAL A 303 13.39 -1.80 -3.13
C VAL A 303 12.11 -2.47 -2.71
N SER A 304 12.16 -3.38 -1.73
CA SER A 304 10.99 -4.15 -1.33
C SER A 304 11.18 -4.89 0.00
N ARG A 305 10.07 -5.35 0.60
CA ARG A 305 10.13 -6.41 1.60
C ARG A 305 10.56 -7.71 0.91
N LEU A 306 11.55 -8.40 1.47
CA LEU A 306 12.11 -9.62 0.90
C LEU A 306 11.24 -10.84 1.26
N THR A 307 10.16 -11.05 0.50
CA THR A 307 9.17 -12.11 0.72
C THR A 307 8.85 -12.84 -0.57
N ASP A 308 8.30 -14.06 -0.49
CA ASP A 308 7.84 -14.84 -1.65
C ASP A 308 6.89 -14.06 -2.56
N GLN A 309 6.00 -13.25 -1.97
CA GLN A 309 5.08 -12.40 -2.73
C GLN A 309 5.78 -11.55 -3.79
N LYS A 310 7.01 -11.12 -3.52
CA LYS A 310 7.76 -10.18 -4.37
C LYS A 310 8.60 -10.87 -5.46
N GLY A 311 8.51 -12.20 -5.59
CA GLY A 311 9.16 -12.96 -6.66
C GLY A 311 10.67 -13.15 -6.46
N PHE A 312 11.14 -13.14 -5.21
CA PHE A 312 12.56 -13.34 -4.91
C PHE A 312 13.04 -14.77 -5.14
N ASP A 313 12.16 -15.75 -5.22
CA ASP A 313 12.44 -17.10 -5.68
C ASP A 313 12.87 -17.11 -7.16
N LEU A 314 12.22 -16.33 -8.03
CA LEU A 314 12.62 -16.15 -9.43
C LEU A 314 13.99 -15.50 -9.53
N ILE A 315 14.23 -14.43 -8.74
CA ILE A 315 15.52 -13.76 -8.68
C ILE A 315 16.61 -14.71 -8.16
N SER A 316 16.33 -15.44 -7.07
CA SER A 316 17.26 -16.40 -6.48
C SER A 316 17.70 -17.46 -7.49
N TYR A 317 16.76 -17.96 -8.29
CA TYR A 317 17.04 -18.94 -9.34
C TYR A 317 17.95 -18.38 -10.44
N MET A 318 17.80 -17.11 -10.81
CA MET A 318 18.54 -16.46 -11.91
C MET A 318 19.69 -15.57 -11.45
N MET A 319 19.94 -15.41 -10.15
CA MET A 319 20.87 -14.40 -9.65
C MET A 319 22.30 -14.62 -10.15
N GLU A 320 22.76 -15.87 -10.24
CA GLU A 320 24.08 -16.20 -10.80
C GLU A 320 24.18 -15.78 -12.28
N GLU A 321 23.14 -16.04 -13.05
CA GLU A 321 23.08 -15.68 -14.47
C GLU A 321 23.01 -14.16 -14.66
N MET A 322 22.21 -13.45 -13.85
CA MET A 322 22.17 -11.98 -13.86
C MET A 322 23.54 -11.38 -13.55
N CYS A 323 24.31 -11.99 -12.64
CA CYS A 323 25.66 -11.54 -12.33
C CYS A 323 26.68 -11.79 -13.45
N GLN A 324 26.40 -12.65 -14.44
CA GLN A 324 27.25 -12.81 -15.62
C GLN A 324 26.98 -11.74 -16.69
N ASP A 325 25.79 -11.15 -16.72
CA ASP A 325 25.44 -10.10 -17.68
C ASP A 325 26.11 -8.76 -17.33
N THR A 326 26.01 -7.77 -18.21
CA THR A 326 26.68 -6.46 -18.05
C THR A 326 25.82 -5.51 -17.20
N VAL A 327 25.36 -5.96 -16.03
CA VAL A 327 24.53 -5.18 -15.12
C VAL A 327 25.17 -5.04 -13.75
N GLN A 328 24.75 -4.03 -13.02
CA GLN A 328 24.94 -3.90 -11.58
C GLN A 328 23.57 -3.95 -10.88
N ILE A 329 23.54 -4.47 -9.65
CA ILE A 329 22.29 -4.70 -8.93
C ILE A 329 22.38 -4.08 -7.53
N VAL A 330 21.43 -3.27 -7.17
CA VAL A 330 21.27 -2.68 -5.82
C VAL A 330 20.00 -3.17 -5.21
N ILE A 331 20.09 -3.78 -4.03
CA ILE A 331 18.96 -4.28 -3.27
C ILE A 331 18.85 -3.47 -1.98
N LEU A 332 17.64 -3.03 -1.65
CA LEU A 332 17.30 -2.41 -0.37
C LEU A 332 16.03 -3.06 0.19
N GLY A 333 16.11 -3.61 1.38
CA GLY A 333 14.98 -4.18 2.08
C GLY A 333 15.32 -5.22 3.12
N THR A 334 14.32 -5.64 3.88
CA THR A 334 14.42 -6.72 4.87
C THR A 334 13.25 -7.69 4.69
N GLY A 335 13.37 -8.91 5.19
CA GLY A 335 12.29 -9.88 5.12
C GLY A 335 12.67 -11.28 5.55
N GLU A 336 12.42 -12.26 4.70
CA GLU A 336 12.72 -13.67 4.98
C GLU A 336 14.22 -13.93 4.93
N GLU A 337 14.71 -14.61 5.95
CA GLU A 337 16.13 -14.88 6.14
C GLU A 337 16.80 -15.56 4.92
N GLN A 338 16.06 -16.42 4.23
CA GLN A 338 16.56 -17.08 3.01
C GLN A 338 16.94 -16.08 1.91
N TYR A 339 16.13 -15.03 1.70
CA TYR A 339 16.41 -14.01 0.69
C TYR A 339 17.48 -13.02 1.15
N GLU A 340 17.46 -12.63 2.43
CA GLU A 340 18.50 -11.80 2.99
C GLU A 340 19.89 -12.46 2.87
N ASN A 341 20.00 -13.75 3.21
CA ASN A 341 21.23 -14.49 3.13
C ASN A 341 21.69 -14.73 1.67
N MET A 342 20.74 -14.97 0.76
CA MET A 342 21.02 -15.06 -0.65
C MET A 342 21.67 -13.77 -1.18
N PHE A 343 21.07 -12.61 -0.90
CA PHE A 343 21.62 -11.33 -1.36
C PHE A 343 22.97 -11.00 -0.71
N ARG A 344 23.17 -11.26 0.59
CA ARG A 344 24.47 -11.12 1.26
C ARG A 344 25.56 -12.00 0.61
N HIS A 345 25.19 -13.23 0.20
CA HIS A 345 26.10 -14.12 -0.51
C HIS A 345 26.53 -13.53 -1.85
N PHE A 346 25.60 -13.01 -2.65
CA PHE A 346 25.92 -12.43 -3.97
C PHE A 346 26.66 -11.10 -3.86
N ASP A 347 26.39 -10.28 -2.86
CA ASP A 347 27.15 -9.09 -2.54
C ASP A 347 28.63 -9.44 -2.21
N TRP A 348 28.84 -10.42 -1.34
CA TRP A 348 30.19 -10.92 -1.05
C TRP A 348 30.90 -11.49 -2.29
N LYS A 349 30.19 -12.28 -3.10
CA LYS A 349 30.75 -12.95 -4.29
C LYS A 349 31.08 -11.98 -5.42
N TYR A 350 30.24 -10.95 -5.60
CA TYR A 350 30.29 -9.96 -6.68
C TYR A 350 30.30 -8.52 -6.13
N ASN A 351 31.17 -8.24 -5.18
CA ASN A 351 31.17 -7.04 -4.35
C ASN A 351 31.31 -5.69 -5.09
N ASN A 352 31.75 -5.69 -6.34
CA ASN A 352 31.82 -4.50 -7.19
C ASN A 352 30.63 -4.40 -8.18
N LYS A 353 29.72 -5.35 -8.13
CA LYS A 353 28.61 -5.51 -9.07
C LYS A 353 27.24 -5.61 -8.39
N VAL A 354 27.19 -6.18 -7.20
CA VAL A 354 26.00 -6.35 -6.38
C VAL A 354 26.20 -5.60 -5.07
N SER A 355 25.17 -4.86 -4.62
CA SER A 355 25.13 -4.24 -3.28
C SER A 355 23.82 -4.61 -2.58
N ALA A 356 23.92 -5.37 -1.49
CA ALA A 356 22.80 -5.82 -0.68
C ALA A 356 22.66 -4.98 0.61
N ASN A 357 21.67 -4.11 0.64
CA ASN A 357 21.40 -3.22 1.76
C ASN A 357 20.23 -3.79 2.57
N ILE A 358 20.53 -4.67 3.53
CA ILE A 358 19.55 -5.43 4.30
C ILE A 358 19.11 -4.64 5.53
N PHE A 359 18.44 -3.53 5.29
CA PHE A 359 17.85 -2.64 6.30
C PHE A 359 16.76 -1.76 5.66
N TYR A 360 16.01 -1.02 6.46
CA TYR A 360 15.09 0.00 6.00
C TYR A 360 15.78 1.36 5.92
N SER A 361 15.68 2.03 4.78
CA SER A 361 16.15 3.41 4.62
C SER A 361 15.35 4.13 3.55
N GLU A 362 14.58 5.12 3.98
CA GLU A 362 13.85 6.01 3.08
C GLU A 362 14.82 6.80 2.19
N ALA A 363 15.85 7.41 2.78
CA ALA A 363 16.84 8.17 2.04
C ALA A 363 17.53 7.35 0.94
N LEU A 364 17.91 6.11 1.23
CA LEU A 364 18.54 5.25 0.23
C LEU A 364 17.54 4.81 -0.86
N SER A 365 16.26 4.63 -0.53
CA SER A 365 15.26 4.31 -1.56
C SER A 365 15.11 5.43 -2.59
N HIS A 366 15.08 6.68 -2.18
CA HIS A 366 15.05 7.85 -3.07
C HIS A 366 16.29 7.92 -3.96
N LYS A 367 17.48 7.67 -3.40
CA LYS A 367 18.72 7.59 -4.17
C LYS A 367 18.68 6.48 -5.22
N ILE A 368 18.12 5.31 -4.88
CA ILE A 368 17.96 4.18 -5.81
C ILE A 368 17.02 4.58 -6.95
N TYR A 369 15.84 5.18 -6.67
CA TYR A 369 14.94 5.66 -7.71
C TYR A 369 15.60 6.70 -8.61
N ALA A 370 16.41 7.59 -8.06
CA ALA A 370 17.07 8.64 -8.84
C ALA A 370 18.26 8.13 -9.66
N ALA A 371 18.99 7.14 -9.17
CA ALA A 371 20.27 6.69 -9.73
C ALA A 371 20.17 5.50 -10.69
N CYS A 372 19.23 4.57 -10.44
CA CYS A 372 19.13 3.36 -11.25
C CYS A 372 18.60 3.65 -12.66
N ASP A 373 18.99 2.81 -13.61
CA ASP A 373 18.48 2.82 -14.98
C ASP A 373 17.19 2.03 -15.08
N ALA A 374 17.12 0.88 -14.40
CA ALA A 374 15.94 0.02 -14.36
C ALA A 374 15.55 -0.34 -12.92
N PHE A 375 14.29 -0.73 -12.75
CA PHE A 375 13.72 -1.12 -11.46
C PHE A 375 12.96 -2.44 -11.60
N LEU A 376 13.39 -3.49 -10.88
CA LEU A 376 12.87 -4.85 -11.05
C LEU A 376 11.80 -5.20 -10.01
N MET A 377 10.60 -5.60 -10.47
CA MET A 377 9.48 -6.06 -9.64
C MET A 377 8.82 -7.34 -10.23
N PRO A 378 9.37 -8.54 -10.02
CA PRO A 378 8.85 -9.79 -10.58
C PRO A 378 7.78 -10.42 -9.70
N SER A 379 6.90 -9.64 -9.09
CA SER A 379 5.97 -10.06 -8.04
C SER A 379 5.04 -11.20 -8.47
N LEU A 380 4.81 -12.16 -7.56
CA LEU A 380 3.81 -13.23 -7.73
C LEU A 380 2.40 -12.63 -7.79
N PHE A 381 2.12 -11.68 -6.93
CA PHE A 381 0.96 -10.79 -6.98
C PHE A 381 1.33 -9.42 -6.39
N GLU A 382 0.74 -8.38 -6.96
CA GLU A 382 0.99 -7.00 -6.53
C GLU A 382 -0.31 -6.21 -6.62
N PRO A 383 -1.06 -6.04 -5.52
CA PRO A 383 -2.36 -5.37 -5.58
C PRO A 383 -2.33 -4.01 -6.27
N CYS A 384 -1.39 -3.16 -5.92
CA CYS A 384 -1.11 -1.90 -6.60
C CYS A 384 0.37 -1.79 -6.99
N GLY A 385 1.26 -1.91 -6.01
CA GLY A 385 2.63 -1.45 -6.14
C GLY A 385 2.72 0.08 -6.12
N LEU A 386 3.68 0.61 -5.40
CA LEU A 386 3.99 2.04 -5.38
C LEU A 386 5.39 2.30 -5.95
N SER A 387 6.30 1.35 -5.76
CA SER A 387 7.70 1.51 -6.16
C SER A 387 7.89 1.70 -7.67
N GLN A 388 7.07 1.06 -8.51
CA GLN A 388 7.09 1.31 -9.95
C GLN A 388 6.62 2.72 -10.32
N LEU A 389 5.65 3.28 -9.56
CA LEU A 389 5.18 4.66 -9.77
C LEU A 389 6.27 5.66 -9.41
N MET A 390 6.96 5.41 -8.28
CA MET A 390 8.12 6.19 -7.86
C MET A 390 9.25 6.08 -8.89
N ALA A 391 9.56 4.87 -9.38
CA ALA A 391 10.56 4.63 -10.41
C ALA A 391 10.23 5.42 -11.69
N LEU A 392 8.99 5.34 -12.20
CA LEU A 392 8.53 6.11 -13.35
C LEU A 392 8.71 7.61 -13.13
N ARG A 393 8.30 8.13 -11.98
CA ARG A 393 8.43 9.54 -11.62
C ARG A 393 9.87 10.03 -11.64
N TYR A 394 10.82 9.17 -11.22
CA TYR A 394 12.26 9.45 -11.21
C TYR A 394 12.97 9.08 -12.53
N GLY A 395 12.23 8.64 -13.54
CA GLY A 395 12.83 8.24 -14.84
C GLY A 395 13.67 6.98 -14.76
N THR A 396 13.33 6.07 -13.84
CA THR A 396 13.90 4.73 -13.74
C THR A 396 12.92 3.74 -14.32
N VAL A 397 13.35 2.97 -15.31
CA VAL A 397 12.48 2.17 -16.17
C VAL A 397 12.04 0.88 -15.45
N PRO A 398 10.74 0.66 -15.19
CA PRO A 398 10.30 -0.57 -14.54
C PRO A 398 10.43 -1.80 -15.44
N ILE A 399 10.85 -2.91 -14.84
CA ILE A 399 10.79 -4.27 -15.40
C ILE A 399 9.91 -5.07 -14.47
N VAL A 400 8.70 -5.45 -14.90
CA VAL A 400 7.67 -5.96 -13.99
C VAL A 400 7.02 -7.24 -14.51
N ARG A 401 6.43 -8.03 -13.59
CA ARG A 401 5.47 -9.03 -13.99
C ARG A 401 4.08 -8.40 -14.15
N GLU A 402 3.32 -8.85 -15.16
CA GLU A 402 1.96 -8.38 -15.45
C GLU A 402 0.94 -8.95 -14.43
N THR A 403 0.84 -8.28 -13.27
CA THR A 403 -0.14 -8.61 -12.23
C THR A 403 -0.60 -7.34 -11.51
N GLY A 404 -1.86 -7.28 -11.12
CA GLY A 404 -2.45 -6.18 -10.37
C GLY A 404 -2.07 -4.80 -10.90
N GLY A 405 -1.68 -3.91 -10.01
CA GLY A 405 -1.31 -2.54 -10.38
C GLY A 405 -0.05 -2.42 -11.23
N LEU A 406 0.83 -3.40 -11.25
CA LEU A 406 1.98 -3.40 -12.17
C LEU A 406 1.52 -3.45 -13.62
N LYS A 407 0.52 -4.27 -13.92
CA LYS A 407 -0.08 -4.36 -15.26
C LYS A 407 -0.81 -3.07 -15.64
N ASP A 408 -1.47 -2.43 -14.67
CA ASP A 408 -2.27 -1.23 -14.93
C ASP A 408 -1.42 0.03 -15.11
N THR A 409 -0.17 0.04 -14.63
CA THR A 409 0.66 1.25 -14.54
C THR A 409 1.94 1.21 -15.37
N VAL A 410 2.37 0.04 -15.81
CA VAL A 410 3.54 -0.13 -16.66
C VAL A 410 3.13 -0.64 -18.03
N GLU A 411 3.17 0.24 -19.03
CA GLU A 411 2.90 -0.10 -20.40
C GLU A 411 4.12 -0.78 -21.04
N PRO A 412 3.99 -2.02 -21.56
CA PRO A 412 5.11 -2.73 -22.16
C PRO A 412 5.69 -1.99 -23.37
N TYR A 413 7.02 -1.88 -23.41
CA TYR A 413 7.70 -1.27 -24.56
C TYR A 413 7.52 -2.12 -25.82
N ASN A 414 7.03 -1.46 -26.87
CA ASN A 414 6.92 -2.00 -28.23
C ASN A 414 7.93 -1.34 -29.15
N GLU A 415 8.95 -2.08 -29.58
CA GLU A 415 10.03 -1.54 -30.41
C GLU A 415 9.60 -1.16 -31.84
N TYR A 416 8.47 -1.66 -32.33
CA TYR A 416 7.94 -1.39 -33.67
C TYR A 416 7.15 -0.08 -33.71
N GLU A 417 6.42 0.22 -32.64
CA GLU A 417 5.59 1.41 -32.50
C GLU A 417 6.32 2.53 -31.72
N SER A 418 7.44 2.19 -31.06
CA SER A 418 8.19 3.08 -30.17
C SER A 418 7.31 3.65 -29.05
N GLU A 419 6.49 2.79 -28.44
CA GLU A 419 5.57 3.10 -27.33
C GLU A 419 5.94 2.30 -26.07
N GLY A 420 5.34 2.65 -24.94
CA GLY A 420 5.52 1.98 -23.65
C GLY A 420 6.36 2.77 -22.65
N THR A 421 6.21 2.45 -21.37
CA THR A 421 6.85 3.11 -20.23
C THR A 421 7.81 2.19 -19.46
N GLY A 422 7.84 0.89 -19.78
CA GLY A 422 8.69 -0.10 -19.13
C GLY A 422 8.71 -1.42 -19.88
N PHE A 423 9.10 -2.47 -19.19
CA PHE A 423 9.16 -3.83 -19.73
C PHE A 423 8.35 -4.77 -18.85
N SER A 424 7.70 -5.78 -19.46
CA SER A 424 6.91 -6.72 -18.69
C SER A 424 6.99 -8.15 -19.21
N PHE A 425 6.65 -9.10 -18.35
CA PHE A 425 6.47 -10.52 -18.66
C PHE A 425 5.20 -11.04 -17.98
N SER A 426 4.54 -12.02 -18.60
CA SER A 426 3.21 -12.44 -18.16
C SER A 426 3.23 -13.60 -17.17
N ASN A 427 4.00 -14.66 -17.45
CA ASN A 427 3.99 -15.85 -16.61
C ASN A 427 4.94 -15.68 -15.41
N TYR A 428 4.57 -16.26 -14.26
CA TYR A 428 5.45 -16.33 -13.10
C TYR A 428 6.56 -17.35 -13.37
N ASN A 429 7.58 -16.90 -14.09
CA ASN A 429 8.64 -17.77 -14.63
C ASN A 429 9.98 -17.02 -14.67
N ALA A 430 11.00 -17.63 -14.09
CA ALA A 430 12.35 -17.05 -13.97
C ALA A 430 13.03 -16.81 -15.34
N HIS A 431 12.82 -17.69 -16.32
CA HIS A 431 13.40 -17.53 -17.66
C HIS A 431 12.71 -16.40 -18.45
N GLU A 432 11.39 -16.21 -18.29
CA GLU A 432 10.69 -15.05 -18.87
C GLU A 432 11.17 -13.74 -18.25
N MET A 433 11.31 -13.71 -16.91
CA MET A 433 11.93 -12.58 -16.22
C MET A 433 13.30 -12.25 -16.80
N MET A 434 14.16 -13.24 -16.92
CA MET A 434 15.54 -13.05 -17.43
C MET A 434 15.54 -12.61 -18.90
N ALA A 435 14.69 -13.20 -19.73
CA ALA A 435 14.54 -12.77 -21.13
C ALA A 435 14.09 -11.31 -21.25
N THR A 436 13.20 -10.86 -20.34
CA THR A 436 12.74 -9.47 -20.29
C THR A 436 13.83 -8.52 -19.81
N ILE A 437 14.62 -8.91 -18.82
CA ILE A 437 15.80 -8.15 -18.39
C ILE A 437 16.78 -7.99 -19.57
N ARG A 438 17.09 -9.04 -20.29
CA ARG A 438 17.99 -8.99 -21.46
C ARG A 438 17.40 -8.19 -22.63
N TYR A 439 16.09 -8.19 -22.80
CA TYR A 439 15.45 -7.30 -23.76
C TYR A 439 15.63 -5.83 -23.35
N ALA A 440 15.43 -5.51 -22.07
CA ALA A 440 15.69 -4.16 -21.57
C ALA A 440 17.17 -3.76 -21.72
N GLU A 441 18.12 -4.66 -21.42
CA GLU A 441 19.54 -4.43 -21.64
C GLU A 441 19.86 -4.12 -23.12
N ARG A 442 19.32 -4.90 -24.06
CA ARG A 442 19.49 -4.65 -25.49
C ARG A 442 19.04 -3.26 -25.90
N ILE A 443 17.87 -2.82 -25.42
CA ILE A 443 17.37 -1.46 -25.70
C ILE A 443 18.24 -0.40 -25.03
N TYR A 444 18.69 -0.65 -23.80
CA TYR A 444 19.57 0.26 -23.05
C TYR A 444 20.91 0.50 -23.76
N TYR A 445 21.58 -0.58 -24.22
CA TYR A 445 22.90 -0.53 -24.83
C TYR A 445 22.86 -0.13 -26.31
N ASP A 446 21.94 -0.72 -27.09
CA ASP A 446 21.95 -0.61 -28.54
C ASP A 446 21.06 0.53 -29.06
N ARG A 447 20.05 0.94 -28.28
CA ARG A 447 19.02 1.91 -28.69
C ARG A 447 18.82 3.03 -27.67
N LYS A 448 19.87 3.71 -27.28
CA LYS A 448 19.84 4.73 -26.21
C LYS A 448 18.79 5.84 -26.43
N ARG A 449 18.50 6.18 -27.71
CA ARG A 449 17.43 7.17 -28.03
C ARG A 449 16.05 6.63 -27.63
N GLU A 450 15.78 5.36 -27.90
CA GLU A 450 14.52 4.72 -27.54
C GLU A 450 14.40 4.58 -26.01
N TRP A 451 15.49 4.18 -25.35
CA TRP A 451 15.54 4.15 -23.87
C TRP A 451 15.16 5.49 -23.26
N ASN A 452 15.70 6.59 -23.78
CA ASN A 452 15.36 7.94 -23.31
C ASN A 452 13.89 8.30 -23.57
N LYS A 453 13.27 7.85 -24.66
CA LYS A 453 11.85 8.07 -24.92
C LYS A 453 10.96 7.29 -23.94
N ILE A 454 11.37 6.07 -23.54
CA ILE A 454 10.68 5.31 -22.49
C ILE A 454 10.68 6.11 -21.19
N ILE A 455 11.84 6.68 -20.81
CA ILE A 455 11.96 7.54 -19.62
C ILE A 455 11.07 8.79 -19.76
N ASP A 456 11.13 9.48 -20.90
CA ASP A 456 10.31 10.68 -21.14
C ASP A 456 8.82 10.40 -20.93
N ARG A 457 8.31 9.26 -21.45
CA ARG A 457 6.90 8.83 -21.27
C ARG A 457 6.60 8.46 -19.82
N GLY A 458 7.50 7.73 -19.16
CA GLY A 458 7.34 7.36 -17.76
C GLY A 458 7.25 8.59 -16.84
N MET A 459 8.14 9.57 -17.03
CA MET A 459 8.13 10.81 -16.25
C MET A 459 6.94 11.71 -16.57
N ALA A 460 6.36 11.61 -17.77
CA ALA A 460 5.18 12.36 -18.17
C ALA A 460 3.86 11.75 -17.69
N ALA A 461 3.86 10.47 -17.30
CA ALA A 461 2.68 9.81 -16.77
C ALA A 461 2.28 10.41 -15.40
N ASP A 462 0.99 10.70 -15.24
CA ASP A 462 0.47 11.29 -13.99
C ASP A 462 -0.12 10.19 -13.10
N PHE A 463 0.62 9.83 -12.07
CA PHE A 463 0.21 8.93 -10.98
C PHE A 463 0.08 9.67 -9.66
N SER A 464 -0.21 10.97 -9.68
CA SER A 464 -0.49 11.72 -8.46
C SER A 464 -1.82 11.28 -7.83
N TRP A 465 -1.94 11.49 -6.53
CA TRP A 465 -3.20 11.25 -5.81
C TRP A 465 -4.38 12.07 -6.34
N HIS A 466 -4.16 13.19 -7.03
CA HIS A 466 -5.23 13.97 -7.65
C HIS A 466 -6.02 13.19 -8.70
N VAL A 467 -5.38 12.31 -9.45
CA VAL A 467 -6.04 11.44 -10.44
C VAL A 467 -6.94 10.43 -9.74
N SER A 468 -6.43 9.75 -8.72
CA SER A 468 -7.18 8.74 -7.95
C SER A 468 -8.29 9.37 -7.13
N ALA A 469 -8.05 10.54 -6.54
CA ALA A 469 -9.03 11.27 -5.71
C ALA A 469 -10.33 11.56 -6.48
N LYS A 470 -10.26 11.91 -7.76
CA LYS A 470 -11.45 12.13 -8.60
C LYS A 470 -12.35 10.89 -8.67
N LYS A 471 -11.76 9.70 -8.86
CA LYS A 471 -12.50 8.44 -8.90
C LYS A 471 -13.17 8.12 -7.56
N TYR A 472 -12.49 8.42 -6.44
CA TYR A 472 -13.10 8.29 -5.11
C TYR A 472 -14.22 9.29 -4.88
N GLN A 473 -14.07 10.54 -5.31
CA GLN A 473 -15.12 11.56 -5.21
C GLN A 473 -16.37 11.16 -6.00
N GLU A 474 -16.22 10.68 -7.24
CA GLU A 474 -17.33 10.15 -8.05
C GLU A 474 -18.04 8.98 -7.36
N MET A 475 -17.29 8.10 -6.70
CA MET A 475 -17.88 7.00 -5.94
C MET A 475 -18.64 7.50 -4.70
N TYR A 476 -18.10 8.46 -3.95
CA TYR A 476 -18.80 9.03 -2.80
C TYR A 476 -20.08 9.77 -3.24
N ASP A 477 -20.01 10.51 -4.33
CA ASP A 477 -21.17 11.18 -4.90
C ASP A 477 -22.26 10.18 -5.29
N TRP A 478 -21.88 9.09 -5.94
CA TRP A 478 -22.82 8.02 -6.28
C TRP A 478 -23.45 7.35 -5.04
N LEU A 479 -22.70 7.16 -3.97
CA LEU A 479 -23.22 6.55 -2.73
C LEU A 479 -24.18 7.44 -1.96
N ILE A 480 -23.96 8.75 -1.99
CA ILE A 480 -24.76 9.72 -1.24
C ILE A 480 -26.03 10.11 -2.01
N GLY A 481 -26.01 10.06 -3.34
CA GLY A 481 -27.11 10.40 -4.25
C GLY A 481 -27.04 11.84 -4.69
#